data_c99a5dd1c28f194d1f8d571c48d679d3
#
_entry.id   c99a5dd1c28f194d1f8d571c48d679d3
#
_cell.length_a   1.000
_cell.length_b   1.000
_cell.length_c   1.000
_cell.angle_alpha   90.00
_cell.angle_beta   90.00
_cell.angle_gamma   90.00
#
_symmetry.space_group_name_H-M   'P 1'
#
loop_
_entity.id
_entity.type
_entity.pdbx_description
1 polymer ?
#
loop_
_entity_poly.entity_id
_entity_poly.type
_entity_poly.pdbx_seq_one_letter_code
_entity_poly.pdbx_strand_id
1 'polypeptide(L)'
;IIGPIDSRLGPQTLTYGGTRILIYYGKPSPYSSAQEVYFDFIPVRDYLDSGIWTFRLTPERIVTGLYDMWLPSRGILNPSTRFLLAVPETTLTIPSTAANVISVGAYDDSYRAYADFSGRGFTRQTRQVKPDLAAPGVDIITARRGGGYEAVTGTSFAAPFVTGSAALLMQWGILEGNDRFLYGEKVKAYLQRGARHLPGYEVWPNPQLGYGALCVRDSLPV
;
A
#
# COMPACT_ATOMS: atom_id res chain seq x y z
N ILE A 1 -16.32 -20.84 -20.91
CA ILE A 1 -15.66 -21.26 -19.66
C ILE A 1 -14.28 -21.76 -20.01
N ILE A 2 -13.26 -21.24 -19.32
CA ILE A 2 -11.87 -21.64 -19.45
C ILE A 2 -11.47 -22.35 -18.15
N GLY A 3 -10.86 -23.52 -18.23
CA GLY A 3 -10.47 -24.31 -17.08
C GLY A 3 -11.13 -25.69 -17.05
N PRO A 4 -11.04 -26.43 -15.93
CA PRO A 4 -10.54 -25.98 -14.62
C PRO A 4 -9.04 -25.65 -14.60
N ILE A 5 -8.66 -24.75 -13.71
CA ILE A 5 -7.28 -24.38 -13.43
C ILE A 5 -6.89 -25.02 -12.10
N ASP A 6 -5.84 -25.82 -12.10
CA ASP A 6 -5.43 -26.62 -10.93
C ASP A 6 -3.93 -26.43 -10.66
N SER A 7 -3.59 -26.11 -9.44
CA SER A 7 -2.19 -25.92 -9.01
C SER A 7 -1.29 -27.16 -9.20
N ARG A 8 -1.87 -28.34 -9.24
CA ARG A 8 -1.16 -29.61 -9.49
C ARG A 8 -0.61 -29.71 -10.91
N LEU A 9 -1.17 -28.96 -11.85
CA LEU A 9 -0.76 -28.95 -13.24
C LEU A 9 0.46 -28.05 -13.50
N GLY A 10 0.94 -27.32 -12.47
CA GLY A 10 2.01 -26.34 -12.62
C GLY A 10 1.58 -25.10 -13.41
N PRO A 11 2.54 -24.28 -13.89
CA PRO A 11 2.22 -23.10 -14.71
C PRO A 11 1.45 -23.50 -15.96
N GLN A 12 0.41 -22.71 -16.29
CA GLN A 12 -0.46 -23.00 -17.42
C GLN A 12 -0.55 -21.78 -18.35
N THR A 13 -0.76 -22.06 -19.61
CA THR A 13 -1.05 -21.07 -20.64
C THR A 13 -2.38 -21.39 -21.29
N LEU A 14 -3.30 -20.47 -21.22
CA LEU A 14 -4.63 -20.58 -21.85
C LEU A 14 -4.80 -19.45 -22.87
N THR A 15 -5.56 -19.69 -23.93
CA THR A 15 -5.88 -18.66 -24.91
C THR A 15 -7.38 -18.63 -25.13
N TYR A 16 -7.95 -17.43 -25.08
CA TYR A 16 -9.35 -17.20 -25.41
C TYR A 16 -9.45 -15.94 -26.26
N GLY A 17 -10.02 -16.09 -27.46
CA GLY A 17 -10.11 -14.98 -28.40
C GLY A 17 -8.75 -14.34 -28.69
N GLY A 18 -8.64 -13.06 -28.48
CA GLY A 18 -7.41 -12.27 -28.62
C GLY A 18 -6.57 -12.18 -27.36
N THR A 19 -6.91 -12.91 -26.29
CA THR A 19 -6.22 -12.84 -25.01
C THR A 19 -5.56 -14.17 -24.64
N ARG A 20 -4.27 -14.13 -24.35
CA ARG A 20 -3.52 -15.23 -23.76
C ARG A 20 -3.36 -14.98 -22.26
N ILE A 21 -3.62 -15.99 -21.44
CA ILE A 21 -3.55 -15.92 -19.98
C ILE A 21 -2.45 -16.86 -19.53
N LEU A 22 -1.42 -16.32 -18.89
CA LEU A 22 -0.41 -17.10 -18.19
C LEU A 22 -0.82 -17.22 -16.72
N ILE A 23 -0.69 -18.39 -16.15
CA ILE A 23 -1.10 -18.70 -14.80
C ILE A 23 0.06 -19.30 -14.05
N TYR A 24 0.43 -18.66 -12.96
CA TYR A 24 1.50 -19.10 -12.08
C TYR A 24 0.98 -19.33 -10.68
N TYR A 25 1.53 -20.36 -10.03
CA TYR A 25 1.17 -20.70 -8.65
C TYR A 25 2.37 -20.47 -7.73
N GLY A 26 2.19 -19.60 -6.74
CA GLY A 26 3.07 -19.47 -5.61
C GLY A 26 2.74 -20.53 -4.56
N LYS A 27 3.74 -21.26 -4.10
CA LYS A 27 3.57 -22.18 -2.97
C LYS A 27 3.69 -21.43 -1.65
N PRO A 28 2.97 -21.85 -0.61
CA PRO A 28 3.21 -21.33 0.73
C PRO A 28 4.67 -21.42 1.12
N SER A 29 5.20 -20.39 1.76
CA SER A 29 6.58 -20.28 2.18
C SER A 29 6.65 -19.93 3.68
N PRO A 30 7.82 -20.00 4.33
CA PRO A 30 7.96 -19.54 5.71
C PRO A 30 7.56 -18.07 5.93
N TYR A 31 7.58 -17.25 4.86
CA TYR A 31 7.22 -15.84 4.91
C TYR A 31 5.77 -15.55 4.53
N SER A 32 5.10 -16.49 3.88
CA SER A 32 3.68 -16.38 3.52
C SER A 32 3.02 -17.75 3.53
N SER A 33 2.10 -17.96 4.44
CA SER A 33 1.32 -19.20 4.54
C SER A 33 0.19 -19.28 3.51
N ALA A 34 -0.08 -18.20 2.79
CA ALA A 34 -1.12 -18.14 1.78
C ALA A 34 -0.66 -18.76 0.46
N GLN A 35 -1.57 -19.42 -0.23
CA GLN A 35 -1.38 -19.80 -1.62
C GLN A 35 -1.59 -18.57 -2.50
N GLU A 36 -0.69 -18.35 -3.44
CA GLU A 36 -0.80 -17.28 -4.44
C GLU A 36 -1.11 -17.86 -5.81
N VAL A 37 -1.96 -17.16 -6.56
CA VAL A 37 -2.20 -17.45 -7.98
C VAL A 37 -2.06 -16.14 -8.74
N TYR A 38 -1.14 -16.10 -9.67
CA TYR A 38 -0.88 -14.95 -10.51
C TYR A 38 -1.43 -15.19 -11.92
N PHE A 39 -2.22 -14.25 -12.40
CA PHE A 39 -2.76 -14.24 -13.75
C PHE A 39 -2.16 -13.10 -14.56
N ASP A 40 -1.49 -13.42 -15.64
CA ASP A 40 -0.97 -12.44 -16.58
C ASP A 40 -1.78 -12.47 -17.87
N PHE A 41 -2.44 -11.38 -18.17
CA PHE A 41 -3.28 -11.21 -19.36
C PHE A 41 -2.46 -10.54 -20.45
N ILE A 42 -2.15 -11.28 -21.50
CA ILE A 42 -1.31 -10.82 -22.60
C ILE A 42 -2.15 -10.75 -23.88
N PRO A 43 -2.18 -9.59 -24.58
CA PRO A 43 -2.85 -9.52 -25.87
C PRO A 43 -2.11 -10.38 -26.90
N VAL A 44 -2.86 -11.14 -27.70
CA VAL A 44 -2.29 -11.91 -28.82
C VAL A 44 -1.94 -10.99 -29.99
N ARG A 45 -2.65 -9.85 -30.10
CA ARG A 45 -2.40 -8.79 -31.08
C ARG A 45 -2.18 -7.47 -30.34
N ASP A 46 -3.04 -6.48 -30.56
CA ASP A 46 -2.84 -5.13 -30.03
C ASP A 46 -3.54 -4.90 -28.69
N TYR A 47 -4.66 -5.62 -28.43
CA TYR A 47 -5.51 -5.37 -27.28
C TYR A 47 -5.98 -6.67 -26.62
N LEU A 48 -6.25 -6.58 -25.32
CA LEU A 48 -6.98 -7.64 -24.59
C LEU A 48 -8.45 -7.63 -24.97
N ASP A 49 -9.08 -8.80 -24.96
CA ASP A 49 -10.54 -8.87 -25.12
C ASP A 49 -11.22 -8.11 -23.98
N SER A 50 -12.09 -7.18 -24.36
CA SER A 50 -12.91 -6.43 -23.42
C SER A 50 -14.08 -7.25 -22.92
N GLY A 51 -14.58 -6.93 -21.73
CA GLY A 51 -15.75 -7.57 -21.15
C GLY A 51 -15.59 -7.88 -19.68
N ILE A 52 -16.50 -8.68 -19.15
CA ILE A 52 -16.48 -9.09 -17.74
C ILE A 52 -15.79 -10.45 -17.65
N TRP A 53 -14.65 -10.45 -16.95
CA TRP A 53 -13.93 -11.67 -16.59
C TRP A 53 -14.39 -12.15 -15.23
N THR A 54 -14.91 -13.37 -15.16
CA THR A 54 -15.43 -13.96 -13.92
C THR A 54 -14.51 -15.08 -13.45
N PHE A 55 -14.02 -14.97 -12.24
CA PHE A 55 -13.26 -16.03 -11.57
C PHE A 55 -14.19 -16.81 -10.66
N ARG A 56 -14.31 -18.11 -10.90
CA ARG A 56 -15.06 -19.03 -10.02
C ARG A 56 -14.05 -19.85 -9.22
N LEU A 57 -14.02 -19.63 -7.92
CA LEU A 57 -13.21 -20.42 -7.00
C LEU A 57 -14.02 -21.66 -6.57
N THR A 58 -13.48 -22.85 -6.81
CA THR A 58 -14.07 -24.10 -6.36
C THR A 58 -13.19 -24.67 -5.25
N PRO A 59 -13.65 -24.73 -4.00
CA PRO A 59 -12.84 -25.19 -2.89
C PRO A 59 -12.69 -26.71 -2.92
N GLU A 60 -11.46 -27.22 -2.81
CA GLU A 60 -11.22 -28.64 -2.53
C GLU A 60 -10.94 -28.85 -1.04
N ARG A 61 -10.14 -27.98 -0.44
CA ARG A 61 -9.86 -27.97 1.00
C ARG A 61 -9.79 -26.53 1.49
N ILE A 62 -10.67 -26.16 2.39
CA ILE A 62 -10.72 -24.83 3.01
C ILE A 62 -10.13 -24.93 4.41
N VAL A 63 -9.20 -24.02 4.74
CA VAL A 63 -8.70 -23.81 6.10
C VAL A 63 -9.40 -22.60 6.73
N THR A 64 -9.36 -21.44 6.08
CA THR A 64 -10.01 -20.21 6.56
C THR A 64 -11.09 -19.69 5.62
N GLY A 65 -11.07 -20.06 4.36
CA GLY A 65 -11.97 -19.58 3.33
C GLY A 65 -11.78 -18.11 2.92
N LEU A 66 -10.73 -17.47 3.42
CA LEU A 66 -10.41 -16.09 3.08
C LEU A 66 -9.57 -16.04 1.79
N TYR A 67 -9.93 -15.14 0.91
CA TYR A 67 -9.13 -14.83 -0.28
C TYR A 67 -9.12 -13.32 -0.54
N ASP A 68 -8.10 -12.86 -1.19
CA ASP A 68 -7.95 -11.49 -1.65
C ASP A 68 -7.57 -11.50 -3.13
N MET A 69 -8.01 -10.50 -3.88
CA MET A 69 -7.62 -10.30 -5.28
C MET A 69 -7.16 -8.86 -5.46
N TRP A 70 -6.06 -8.70 -6.16
CA TRP A 70 -5.52 -7.37 -6.47
C TRP A 70 -5.36 -7.19 -7.98
N LEU A 71 -5.60 -5.98 -8.42
CA LEU A 71 -5.23 -5.50 -9.75
C LEU A 71 -3.96 -4.64 -9.62
N PRO A 72 -3.18 -4.51 -10.70
CA PRO A 72 -2.11 -3.51 -10.76
C PRO A 72 -2.60 -2.10 -10.46
N SER A 73 -1.67 -1.18 -10.19
CA SER A 73 -2.03 0.21 -9.91
C SER A 73 -2.76 0.86 -11.10
N ARG A 74 -3.64 1.82 -10.81
CA ARG A 74 -4.44 2.52 -11.83
C ARG A 74 -3.61 3.15 -12.95
N GLY A 75 -2.36 3.54 -12.67
CA GLY A 75 -1.48 4.17 -13.66
C GLY A 75 -1.07 3.27 -14.82
N ILE A 76 -1.23 1.94 -14.70
CA ILE A 76 -0.90 0.96 -15.74
C ILE A 76 -2.13 0.20 -16.25
N LEU A 77 -3.30 0.48 -15.71
CA LEU A 77 -4.57 -0.12 -16.13
C LEU A 77 -5.35 0.85 -17.02
N ASN A 78 -6.14 0.28 -17.92
CA ASN A 78 -7.20 1.05 -18.58
C ASN A 78 -8.16 1.60 -17.51
N PRO A 79 -8.62 2.85 -17.59
CA PRO A 79 -9.49 3.48 -16.59
C PRO A 79 -10.79 2.70 -16.29
N SER A 80 -11.28 1.90 -17.24
CA SER A 80 -12.46 1.05 -17.05
C SER A 80 -12.18 -0.30 -16.39
N THR A 81 -10.90 -0.71 -16.29
CA THR A 81 -10.51 -1.98 -15.66
C THR A 81 -10.58 -1.88 -14.13
N ARG A 82 -11.52 -2.60 -13.53
CA ARG A 82 -11.77 -2.56 -12.10
C ARG A 82 -12.51 -3.80 -11.63
N PHE A 83 -12.46 -4.08 -10.34
CA PHE A 83 -13.41 -5.01 -9.74
C PHE A 83 -14.81 -4.40 -9.70
N LEU A 84 -15.83 -5.17 -9.98
CA LEU A 84 -17.23 -4.72 -9.91
C LEU A 84 -17.66 -4.45 -8.46
N LEU A 85 -17.14 -5.24 -7.53
CA LEU A 85 -17.37 -5.11 -6.08
C LEU A 85 -16.01 -5.00 -5.39
N ALA A 86 -15.40 -3.80 -5.44
CA ALA A 86 -14.13 -3.53 -4.79
C ALA A 86 -14.33 -3.21 -3.31
N VAL A 87 -13.40 -3.68 -2.47
CA VAL A 87 -13.28 -3.32 -1.06
C VAL A 87 -12.09 -2.39 -0.91
N PRO A 88 -12.23 -1.24 -0.25
CA PRO A 88 -11.14 -0.25 -0.15
C PRO A 88 -10.05 -0.62 0.85
N GLU A 89 -10.31 -1.53 1.77
CA GLU A 89 -9.39 -1.96 2.81
C GLU A 89 -8.34 -2.96 2.28
N THR A 90 -7.22 -3.07 3.00
CA THR A 90 -6.13 -4.01 2.68
C THR A 90 -5.50 -3.73 1.31
N THR A 91 -5.30 -2.46 1.00
CA THR A 91 -4.75 -1.99 -0.28
C THR A 91 -3.31 -1.48 -0.19
N LEU A 92 -2.65 -1.74 0.95
CA LEU A 92 -1.22 -1.47 1.10
C LEU A 92 -0.38 -2.42 0.24
N THR A 93 0.66 -1.89 -0.37
CA THR A 93 1.57 -2.65 -1.23
C THR A 93 2.86 -3.03 -0.51
N ILE A 94 3.60 -4.00 -1.05
CA ILE A 94 4.96 -4.32 -0.60
C ILE A 94 5.90 -3.19 -1.07
N PRO A 95 6.83 -2.70 -0.22
CA PRO A 95 7.21 -3.20 1.12
C PRO A 95 6.47 -2.53 2.29
N SER A 96 5.47 -1.69 2.06
CA SER A 96 4.76 -0.94 3.11
C SER A 96 4.18 -1.81 4.23
N THR A 97 3.87 -3.07 3.93
CA THR A 97 3.32 -4.04 4.89
C THR A 97 4.37 -4.66 5.82
N ALA A 98 5.66 -4.42 5.59
CA ALA A 98 6.72 -4.95 6.45
C ALA A 98 6.68 -4.31 7.85
N ALA A 99 6.92 -5.11 8.89
CA ALA A 99 6.74 -4.69 10.28
C ALA A 99 7.64 -3.50 10.66
N ASN A 100 8.91 -3.57 10.29
CA ASN A 100 9.94 -2.63 10.77
C ASN A 100 10.09 -1.37 9.92
N VAL A 101 9.41 -1.27 8.77
CA VAL A 101 9.41 -0.03 7.97
C VAL A 101 8.42 0.98 8.54
N ILE A 102 8.68 2.26 8.33
CA ILE A 102 7.70 3.32 8.55
C ILE A 102 6.87 3.46 7.28
N SER A 103 5.65 3.00 7.32
CA SER A 103 4.70 3.09 6.21
C SER A 103 3.93 4.40 6.29
N VAL A 104 3.91 5.15 5.20
CA VAL A 104 3.36 6.50 5.16
C VAL A 104 2.14 6.55 4.24
N GLY A 105 1.00 6.91 4.81
CA GLY A 105 -0.20 7.28 4.06
C GLY A 105 -0.16 8.74 3.60
N ALA A 106 -1.09 9.11 2.73
CA ALA A 106 -1.25 10.48 2.27
C ALA A 106 -2.57 11.09 2.74
N TYR A 107 -2.53 12.39 3.08
CA TYR A 107 -3.71 13.20 3.26
C TYR A 107 -3.62 14.51 2.48
N ASP A 108 -4.76 15.12 2.20
CA ASP A 108 -4.87 16.45 1.64
C ASP A 108 -4.83 17.48 2.78
N ASP A 109 -3.81 18.32 2.80
CA ASP A 109 -3.62 19.32 3.87
C ASP A 109 -4.63 20.46 3.77
N SER A 110 -5.09 20.80 2.57
CA SER A 110 -6.06 21.86 2.35
C SER A 110 -7.42 21.54 2.97
N TYR A 111 -7.84 20.29 2.88
CA TYR A 111 -9.09 19.79 3.44
C TYR A 111 -8.91 19.02 4.75
N ARG A 112 -7.67 18.74 5.14
CA ARG A 112 -7.31 17.91 6.30
C ARG A 112 -8.01 16.55 6.26
N ALA A 113 -8.08 15.97 5.08
CA ALA A 113 -8.81 14.74 4.78
C ALA A 113 -7.91 13.67 4.16
N TYR A 114 -8.24 12.41 4.39
CA TYR A 114 -7.57 11.27 3.75
C TYR A 114 -7.59 11.42 2.22
N ALA A 115 -6.45 11.18 1.58
CA ALA A 115 -6.36 11.15 0.14
C ALA A 115 -6.81 9.77 -0.39
N ASP A 116 -7.81 9.74 -1.25
CA ASP A 116 -8.52 8.51 -1.67
C ASP A 116 -7.62 7.49 -2.41
N PHE A 117 -6.53 7.95 -3.01
CA PHE A 117 -5.53 7.10 -3.65
C PHE A 117 -4.56 6.42 -2.66
N SER A 118 -4.52 6.87 -1.40
CA SER A 118 -3.62 6.30 -0.40
C SER A 118 -4.06 4.89 0.00
N GLY A 119 -3.11 3.97 0.12
CA GLY A 119 -3.40 2.61 0.55
C GLY A 119 -3.97 2.55 1.97
N ARG A 120 -4.88 1.62 2.20
CA ARG A 120 -5.53 1.38 3.50
C ARG A 120 -5.08 0.07 4.12
N GLY A 121 -4.86 0.10 5.43
CA GLY A 121 -4.58 -1.07 6.25
C GLY A 121 -5.87 -1.74 6.77
N PHE A 122 -5.80 -2.48 7.81
CA PHE A 122 -4.58 -2.96 8.47
C PHE A 122 -3.91 -4.08 7.66
N THR A 123 -2.71 -4.53 8.07
CA THR A 123 -2.09 -5.68 7.39
C THR A 123 -2.98 -6.92 7.49
N ARG A 124 -3.05 -7.70 6.41
CA ARG A 124 -4.01 -8.79 6.29
C ARG A 124 -3.83 -9.89 7.33
N GLN A 125 -2.61 -10.41 7.45
CA GLN A 125 -2.34 -11.57 8.30
C GLN A 125 -2.10 -11.18 9.76
N THR A 126 -1.27 -10.17 10.00
CA THR A 126 -0.83 -9.81 11.34
C THR A 126 -1.69 -8.74 11.99
N ARG A 127 -2.61 -8.13 11.25
CA ARG A 127 -3.48 -7.04 11.71
C ARG A 127 -2.72 -5.86 12.32
N GLN A 128 -1.47 -5.70 11.95
CA GLN A 128 -0.67 -4.56 12.38
C GLN A 128 -1.24 -3.27 11.82
N VAL A 129 -1.12 -2.22 12.63
CA VAL A 129 -1.48 -0.87 12.20
C VAL A 129 -0.53 -0.43 11.09
N LYS A 130 -1.07 -0.24 9.91
CA LYS A 130 -0.43 0.34 8.73
C LYS A 130 -1.50 1.12 7.94
N PRO A 131 -1.16 2.27 7.34
CA PRO A 131 0.13 2.96 7.47
C PRO A 131 0.45 3.27 8.92
N ASP A 132 1.72 3.54 9.24
CA ASP A 132 2.10 3.94 10.59
C ASP A 132 1.59 5.35 10.91
N LEU A 133 1.66 6.25 9.93
CA LEU A 133 1.17 7.63 10.01
C LEU A 133 0.93 8.17 8.59
N ALA A 134 0.37 9.35 8.49
CA ALA A 134 0.15 10.02 7.22
C ALA A 134 0.87 11.38 7.17
N ALA A 135 1.22 11.80 5.95
CA ALA A 135 1.79 13.12 5.69
C ALA A 135 1.09 13.77 4.49
N PRO A 136 1.24 15.08 4.26
CA PRO A 136 0.68 15.74 3.08
C PRO A 136 1.15 15.08 1.79
N GLY A 137 0.23 14.78 0.88
CA GLY A 137 0.53 14.10 -0.37
C GLY A 137 -0.27 14.58 -1.57
N VAL A 138 -0.99 15.68 -1.43
CA VAL A 138 -1.80 16.30 -2.51
C VAL A 138 -1.25 17.68 -2.79
N ASP A 139 -1.02 17.99 -4.07
CA ASP A 139 -0.51 19.27 -4.58
C ASP A 139 0.76 19.77 -3.88
N ILE A 140 1.67 18.86 -3.62
CA ILE A 140 2.95 19.15 -2.98
C ILE A 140 3.87 19.89 -3.97
N ILE A 141 4.28 21.09 -3.60
CA ILE A 141 5.23 21.87 -4.40
C ILE A 141 6.63 21.28 -4.28
N THR A 142 7.19 20.85 -5.37
CA THR A 142 8.53 20.27 -5.44
C THR A 142 9.32 20.77 -6.64
N ALA A 143 10.63 20.52 -6.65
CA ALA A 143 11.50 20.88 -7.76
C ALA A 143 11.14 20.10 -9.04
N ARG A 144 11.05 20.81 -10.16
CA ARG A 144 10.77 20.25 -11.47
C ARG A 144 12.05 19.92 -12.23
N ARG A 145 12.02 18.84 -12.99
CA ARG A 145 13.11 18.52 -13.93
C ARG A 145 13.29 19.67 -14.94
N GLY A 146 14.52 20.14 -15.09
CA GLY A 146 14.85 21.27 -15.97
C GLY A 146 14.71 22.65 -15.33
N GLY A 147 14.39 22.72 -14.02
CA GLY A 147 14.31 23.94 -13.23
C GLY A 147 12.89 24.40 -12.94
N GLY A 148 12.76 25.25 -11.91
CA GLY A 148 11.49 25.73 -11.39
C GLY A 148 10.82 24.71 -10.44
N TYR A 149 9.54 24.91 -10.20
CA TYR A 149 8.72 24.12 -9.28
C TYR A 149 7.45 23.65 -9.95
N GLU A 150 6.88 22.55 -9.45
CA GLU A 150 5.60 22.01 -9.89
C GLU A 150 4.84 21.40 -8.71
N ALA A 151 3.52 21.34 -8.83
CA ALA A 151 2.67 20.63 -7.88
C ALA A 151 2.55 19.16 -8.27
N VAL A 152 2.75 18.27 -7.32
CA VAL A 152 2.68 16.80 -7.51
C VAL A 152 1.82 16.15 -6.45
N THR A 153 1.20 15.02 -6.79
CA THR A 153 0.29 14.29 -5.90
C THR A 153 0.66 12.82 -5.85
N GLY A 154 0.72 12.24 -4.65
CA GLY A 154 1.00 10.83 -4.41
C GLY A 154 1.60 10.54 -3.04
N THR A 155 1.48 9.32 -2.55
CA THR A 155 2.15 8.85 -1.32
C THR A 155 3.69 8.92 -1.44
N SER A 156 4.22 8.87 -2.66
CA SER A 156 5.65 9.09 -2.94
C SER A 156 6.14 10.48 -2.53
N PHE A 157 5.24 11.46 -2.43
CA PHE A 157 5.55 12.83 -1.97
C PHE A 157 5.21 13.05 -0.50
N ALA A 158 4.40 12.17 0.10
CA ALA A 158 4.18 12.13 1.54
C ALA A 158 5.38 11.52 2.30
N ALA A 159 5.99 10.47 1.76
CA ALA A 159 7.10 9.77 2.39
C ALA A 159 8.33 10.66 2.69
N PRO A 160 8.76 11.61 1.83
CA PRO A 160 9.88 12.50 2.10
C PRO A 160 9.69 13.40 3.34
N PHE A 161 8.47 13.78 3.68
CA PHE A 161 8.21 14.53 4.92
C PHE A 161 8.58 13.71 6.15
N VAL A 162 8.24 12.42 6.14
CA VAL A 162 8.59 11.51 7.23
C VAL A 162 10.11 11.23 7.26
N THR A 163 10.73 11.10 6.10
CA THR A 163 12.19 10.92 6.00
C THR A 163 12.93 12.12 6.56
N GLY A 164 12.52 13.34 6.20
CA GLY A 164 13.10 14.57 6.74
C GLY A 164 12.87 14.70 8.26
N SER A 165 11.67 14.32 8.72
CA SER A 165 11.35 14.31 10.15
C SER A 165 12.20 13.32 10.94
N ALA A 166 12.44 12.14 10.37
CA ALA A 166 13.33 11.15 10.97
C ALA A 166 14.78 11.68 11.07
N ALA A 167 15.27 12.38 10.03
CA ALA A 167 16.59 13.01 10.06
C ALA A 167 16.69 14.08 11.16
N LEU A 168 15.68 14.91 11.34
CA LEU A 168 15.61 15.90 12.42
C LEU A 168 15.59 15.25 13.81
N LEU A 169 14.83 14.17 13.98
CA LEU A 169 14.82 13.39 15.22
C LEU A 169 16.20 12.78 15.50
N MET A 170 16.86 12.23 14.47
CA MET A 170 18.22 11.66 14.62
C MET A 170 19.25 12.73 14.92
N GLN A 171 19.15 13.93 14.36
CA GLN A 171 19.98 15.06 14.71
C GLN A 171 19.80 15.42 16.19
N TRP A 172 18.57 15.66 16.62
CA TRP A 172 18.23 15.97 18.01
C TRP A 172 18.71 14.86 18.98
N GLY A 173 18.44 13.60 18.66
CA GLY A 173 18.77 12.48 19.53
C GLY A 173 20.26 12.16 19.55
N ILE A 174 20.83 11.85 18.40
CA ILE A 174 22.19 11.30 18.28
C ILE A 174 23.22 12.40 18.32
N LEU A 175 23.10 13.44 17.47
CA LEU A 175 24.14 14.46 17.33
C LEU A 175 24.15 15.45 18.51
N GLU A 176 22.96 15.84 18.98
CA GLU A 176 22.82 16.73 20.13
C GLU A 176 22.86 16.00 21.48
N GLY A 177 22.87 14.64 21.43
CA GLY A 177 23.10 13.80 22.61
C GLY A 177 21.87 13.58 23.49
N ASN A 178 20.65 14.01 23.07
CA ASN A 178 19.44 13.86 23.86
C ASN A 178 18.97 12.38 23.95
N ASP A 179 19.24 11.60 22.90
CA ASP A 179 18.97 10.17 22.85
C ASP A 179 19.99 9.46 21.94
N ARG A 180 21.16 9.13 22.49
CA ARG A 180 22.29 8.56 21.74
C ARG A 180 21.99 7.16 21.17
N PHE A 181 20.98 6.48 21.67
CA PHE A 181 20.55 5.15 21.24
C PHE A 181 19.28 5.21 20.40
N LEU A 182 19.05 6.30 19.69
CA LEU A 182 17.94 6.48 18.79
C LEU A 182 18.13 5.60 17.53
N TYR A 183 17.35 4.54 17.41
CA TYR A 183 17.34 3.61 16.27
C TYR A 183 15.97 3.60 15.58
N GLY A 184 15.85 2.92 14.45
CA GLY A 184 14.69 3.01 13.56
C GLY A 184 13.33 2.76 14.22
N GLU A 185 13.20 1.73 15.06
CA GLU A 185 11.94 1.46 15.78
C GLU A 185 11.60 2.55 16.79
N LYS A 186 12.60 3.13 17.42
CA LYS A 186 12.42 4.23 18.37
C LYS A 186 12.04 5.53 17.67
N VAL A 187 12.67 5.82 16.50
CA VAL A 187 12.24 6.92 15.62
C VAL A 187 10.78 6.74 15.23
N LYS A 188 10.38 5.54 14.80
CA LYS A 188 9.01 5.20 14.48
C LYS A 188 8.06 5.45 15.65
N ALA A 189 8.41 5.00 16.85
CA ALA A 189 7.61 5.20 18.05
C ALA A 189 7.43 6.68 18.40
N TYR A 190 8.48 7.50 18.26
CA TYR A 190 8.39 8.94 18.48
C TYR A 190 7.46 9.62 17.47
N LEU A 191 7.60 9.27 16.19
CA LEU A 191 6.72 9.81 15.13
C LEU A 191 5.26 9.41 15.33
N GLN A 192 5.00 8.15 15.73
CA GLN A 192 3.65 7.68 16.04
C GLN A 192 3.05 8.40 17.26
N ARG A 193 3.85 8.58 18.32
CA ARG A 193 3.41 9.28 19.54
C ARG A 193 3.06 10.74 19.27
N GLY A 194 3.83 11.41 18.43
CA GLY A 194 3.63 12.82 18.09
C GLY A 194 2.62 13.05 16.96
N ALA A 195 2.04 11.99 16.39
CA ALA A 195 1.08 12.12 15.30
C ALA A 195 -0.21 12.80 15.78
N ARG A 196 -0.72 13.73 14.99
CA ARG A 196 -1.92 14.51 15.31
C ARG A 196 -3.15 13.89 14.67
N HIS A 197 -4.22 13.85 15.44
CA HIS A 197 -5.51 13.41 14.93
C HIS A 197 -6.11 14.47 14.00
N LEU A 198 -6.53 14.04 12.81
CA LEU A 198 -7.25 14.91 11.89
C LEU A 198 -8.74 14.95 12.25
N PRO A 199 -9.46 16.07 11.98
CA PRO A 199 -10.89 16.16 12.24
C PRO A 199 -11.68 15.15 11.40
N GLY A 200 -12.84 14.73 11.92
CA GLY A 200 -13.72 13.78 11.23
C GLY A 200 -13.38 12.29 11.44
N TYR A 201 -12.36 11.98 12.25
CA TYR A 201 -11.99 10.60 12.60
C TYR A 201 -12.08 10.39 14.11
N GLU A 202 -12.95 9.47 14.53
CA GLU A 202 -13.20 9.21 15.95
C GLU A 202 -12.30 8.14 16.55
N VAL A 203 -11.85 7.19 15.71
CA VAL A 203 -11.06 6.02 16.16
C VAL A 203 -9.61 6.13 15.69
N TRP A 204 -8.70 5.94 16.63
CA TRP A 204 -7.26 5.96 16.39
C TRP A 204 -6.57 4.79 17.14
N PRO A 205 -5.55 4.12 16.54
CA PRO A 205 -5.17 4.26 15.14
C PRO A 205 -6.24 3.71 14.19
N ASN A 206 -6.23 4.18 12.93
CA ASN A 206 -7.21 3.75 11.92
C ASN A 206 -6.52 3.27 10.62
N PRO A 207 -7.23 2.52 9.76
CA PRO A 207 -6.62 1.94 8.56
C PRO A 207 -6.28 2.97 7.46
N GLN A 208 -6.75 4.20 7.55
CA GLN A 208 -6.52 5.25 6.55
C GLN A 208 -5.27 6.09 6.86
N LEU A 209 -5.12 6.50 8.11
CA LEU A 209 -4.14 7.49 8.55
C LEU A 209 -3.17 6.94 9.62
N GLY A 210 -3.30 5.66 9.99
CA GLY A 210 -2.51 5.07 11.06
C GLY A 210 -2.70 5.77 12.39
N TYR A 211 -1.61 6.17 13.02
CA TYR A 211 -1.63 6.91 14.29
C TYR A 211 -1.98 8.39 14.13
N GLY A 212 -1.99 8.92 12.90
CA GLY A 212 -2.39 10.31 12.61
C GLY A 212 -1.49 11.01 11.61
N ALA A 213 -1.67 12.32 11.48
CA ALA A 213 -0.86 13.19 10.65
C ALA A 213 0.49 13.48 11.31
N LEU A 214 1.56 13.42 10.53
CA LEU A 214 2.92 13.73 10.95
C LEU A 214 3.01 15.10 11.64
N CYS A 215 3.62 15.14 12.81
CA CYS A 215 4.00 16.38 13.48
C CYS A 215 5.37 16.22 14.17
N VAL A 216 6.40 16.81 13.58
CA VAL A 216 7.78 16.75 14.12
C VAL A 216 7.87 17.34 15.52
N ARG A 217 7.22 18.49 15.72
CA ARG A 217 7.25 19.18 17.02
C ARG A 217 6.76 18.30 18.16
N ASP A 218 5.62 17.64 17.95
CA ASP A 218 4.98 16.84 18.99
C ASP A 218 5.66 15.45 19.11
N SER A 219 6.52 15.08 18.13
CA SER A 219 7.31 13.86 18.15
C SER A 219 8.58 13.99 19.02
N LEU A 220 9.05 15.21 19.26
CA LEU A 220 10.18 15.45 20.16
C LEU A 220 9.72 15.21 21.60
N PRO A 221 10.44 14.39 22.39
CA PRO A 221 10.19 14.29 23.83
C PRO A 221 10.52 15.63 24.49
N VAL A 222 9.57 16.19 25.21
CA VAL A 222 9.75 17.37 26.04
C VAL A 222 10.17 16.91 27.43
#